data_d7f53ebc116b3b78965de8075a4a4388
#
_entry.id   d7f53ebc116b3b78965de8075a4a4388
#
_cell.length_a   1.000
_cell.length_b   1.000
_cell.length_c   1.000
_cell.angle_alpha   90.00
_cell.angle_beta   90.00
_cell.angle_gamma   90.00
#
_symmetry.space_group_name_H-M   'P 1'
#
loop_
_entity.id
_entity.type
_entity.pdbx_description
1 polymer ?
#
loop_
_entity_poly.entity_id
_entity_poly.type
_entity_poly.pdbx_seq_one_letter_code
_entity_poly.pdbx_strand_id
1 'polypeptide(L)'
;MNKTICTVWSLTITLVLALAFSGCGGGSSSPTPTVSGVAAGGAPMSGTAFLKDAGNNPEISTGINAQNGSFSFDVSGRTAPFMLRTGSLYSMSGGPGIANINPLSNLMVADMGHFGNISSMNSFYQHSNGTTLRTMFNNFSTARFNIRLKMGPLFTTYGVTNADPMSAPYTIGQGLDKMFDDVKMVIQADGSLGMGYVNGTQVYTGQMGDVAGGSMMTQNIMNPGSVPVSNITITPTFAHLQTGATQKFTASIPVTWSVVIDTGGTITADGVYTAPEVQGMFVVKATSIADPTNSATVTVTVGSKGMAM
;
A
#
# COMPACT_ATOMS: atom_id res chain seq x y z
N MET A 1 -71.63 -16.73 -31.00
CA MET A 1 -70.61 -15.79 -31.45
C MET A 1 -69.29 -16.25 -30.82
N ASN A 2 -68.52 -17.03 -31.59
CA ASN A 2 -67.25 -17.64 -31.17
C ASN A 2 -66.11 -16.70 -31.56
N LYS A 3 -65.23 -16.39 -30.60
CA LYS A 3 -63.92 -15.78 -30.87
C LYS A 3 -62.86 -16.81 -30.60
N THR A 4 -62.25 -17.28 -31.69
CA THR A 4 -61.14 -18.19 -31.76
C THR A 4 -59.85 -17.43 -31.34
N ILE A 5 -59.17 -17.92 -30.33
CA ILE A 5 -57.83 -17.39 -29.93
C ILE A 5 -56.80 -18.25 -30.67
N CYS A 6 -56.03 -17.57 -31.52
CA CYS A 6 -54.91 -18.20 -32.27
C CYS A 6 -53.64 -18.11 -31.44
N THR A 7 -53.19 -19.30 -30.98
CA THR A 7 -51.91 -19.42 -30.23
C THR A 7 -50.80 -19.61 -31.24
N VAL A 8 -49.90 -18.65 -31.35
CA VAL A 8 -48.69 -18.74 -32.18
C VAL A 8 -47.61 -19.45 -31.38
N TRP A 9 -47.24 -20.67 -31.80
CA TRP A 9 -46.07 -21.39 -31.33
C TRP A 9 -44.84 -20.85 -32.07
N SER A 10 -43.94 -20.25 -31.35
CA SER A 10 -42.62 -19.85 -31.84
C SER A 10 -41.67 -21.04 -31.70
N LEU A 11 -41.31 -21.61 -32.87
CA LEU A 11 -40.35 -22.70 -32.98
C LEU A 11 -38.93 -22.10 -33.01
N THR A 12 -38.21 -22.14 -31.90
CA THR A 12 -36.79 -21.78 -31.84
C THR A 12 -35.96 -22.93 -32.36
N ILE A 13 -35.43 -22.79 -33.56
CA ILE A 13 -34.45 -23.72 -34.14
C ILE A 13 -33.10 -23.41 -33.52
N THR A 14 -32.61 -24.32 -32.65
CA THR A 14 -31.25 -24.27 -32.09
C THR A 14 -30.29 -24.88 -33.13
N LEU A 15 -29.56 -24.00 -33.84
CA LEU A 15 -28.50 -24.39 -34.76
C LEU A 15 -27.26 -24.75 -33.93
N VAL A 16 -27.02 -26.05 -33.74
CA VAL A 16 -25.78 -26.58 -33.17
C VAL A 16 -24.70 -26.52 -34.25
N LEU A 17 -23.84 -25.49 -34.17
CA LEU A 17 -22.65 -25.39 -35.00
C LEU A 17 -21.52 -26.22 -34.36
N ALA A 18 -21.35 -27.47 -34.84
CA ALA A 18 -20.21 -28.30 -34.48
C ALA A 18 -18.94 -27.74 -35.15
N LEU A 19 -18.16 -26.94 -34.42
CA LEU A 19 -16.81 -26.54 -34.81
C LEU A 19 -15.87 -27.76 -34.57
N ALA A 20 -15.50 -28.46 -35.65
CA ALA A 20 -14.40 -29.39 -35.64
C ALA A 20 -13.10 -28.60 -35.43
N PHE A 21 -12.57 -28.57 -34.22
CA PHE A 21 -11.20 -28.12 -33.98
C PHE A 21 -10.23 -29.21 -34.49
N SER A 22 -9.75 -29.02 -35.71
CA SER A 22 -8.53 -29.71 -36.16
C SER A 22 -7.39 -29.21 -35.25
N GLY A 23 -6.87 -30.12 -34.43
CA GLY A 23 -5.77 -29.87 -33.52
C GLY A 23 -4.52 -29.44 -34.28
N CYS A 24 -4.16 -28.19 -34.15
CA CYS A 24 -2.78 -27.75 -34.33
C CYS A 24 -2.15 -27.81 -32.94
N GLY A 25 -1.17 -28.68 -32.73
CA GLY A 25 -0.42 -28.83 -31.50
C GLY A 25 0.39 -27.57 -31.20
N GLY A 26 -0.26 -26.58 -30.58
CA GLY A 26 0.41 -25.49 -29.91
C GLY A 26 0.64 -25.87 -28.46
N GLY A 27 1.88 -26.06 -28.05
CA GLY A 27 2.22 -26.25 -26.65
C GLY A 27 1.59 -25.14 -25.82
N SER A 28 0.61 -25.49 -24.99
CA SER A 28 0.09 -24.55 -23.98
C SER A 28 1.20 -24.34 -22.98
N SER A 29 1.98 -23.27 -23.15
CA SER A 29 2.85 -22.78 -22.09
C SER A 29 1.94 -22.39 -20.91
N SER A 30 2.05 -23.12 -19.81
CA SER A 30 1.39 -22.71 -18.57
C SER A 30 1.76 -21.25 -18.28
N PRO A 31 0.80 -20.41 -17.88
CA PRO A 31 1.11 -19.02 -17.57
C PRO A 31 2.21 -18.94 -16.49
N THR A 32 3.19 -18.10 -16.72
CA THR A 32 4.29 -17.85 -15.79
C THR A 32 3.73 -17.46 -14.42
N PRO A 33 4.07 -18.17 -13.34
CA PRO A 33 3.62 -17.80 -12.01
C PRO A 33 4.21 -16.44 -11.61
N THR A 34 3.35 -15.47 -11.29
CA THR A 34 3.76 -14.11 -10.94
C THR A 34 3.26 -13.70 -9.58
N VAL A 35 4.03 -12.87 -8.88
CA VAL A 35 3.57 -12.02 -7.77
C VAL A 35 3.54 -10.61 -8.29
N SER A 36 2.36 -10.00 -8.34
CA SER A 36 2.17 -8.64 -8.86
C SER A 36 1.29 -7.83 -7.92
N GLY A 37 1.37 -6.52 -8.01
CA GLY A 37 0.57 -5.64 -7.16
C GLY A 37 0.78 -4.18 -7.48
N VAL A 38 0.27 -3.34 -6.58
CA VAL A 38 0.43 -1.89 -6.62
C VAL A 38 1.16 -1.45 -5.36
N ALA A 39 2.19 -0.65 -5.52
CA ALA A 39 2.86 0.07 -4.45
C ALA A 39 2.31 1.50 -4.41
N ALA A 40 1.54 1.82 -3.36
CA ALA A 40 0.88 3.12 -3.23
C ALA A 40 0.54 3.46 -1.77
N GLY A 41 0.43 4.75 -1.48
CA GLY A 41 0.02 5.27 -0.17
C GLY A 41 -0.70 6.61 -0.30
N GLY A 42 -1.77 6.63 -1.13
CA GLY A 42 -2.47 7.84 -1.56
C GLY A 42 -1.82 8.50 -2.80
N ALA A 43 -0.79 7.86 -3.36
CA ALA A 43 -0.20 8.17 -4.64
C ALA A 43 0.61 6.95 -5.09
N PRO A 44 0.79 6.72 -6.40
CA PRO A 44 1.69 5.70 -6.90
C PRO A 44 3.12 5.93 -6.40
N MET A 45 3.76 4.88 -5.93
CA MET A 45 5.19 4.90 -5.62
C MET A 45 6.01 4.67 -6.88
N SER A 46 7.27 5.08 -6.84
CA SER A 46 8.26 4.83 -7.89
C SER A 46 9.50 4.19 -7.29
N GLY A 47 10.42 3.72 -8.13
CA GLY A 47 11.67 3.09 -7.71
C GLY A 47 11.64 1.59 -7.89
N THR A 48 12.21 0.85 -6.94
CA THR A 48 12.42 -0.60 -7.05
C THR A 48 11.68 -1.36 -5.95
N ALA A 49 10.96 -2.39 -6.33
CA ALA A 49 10.44 -3.41 -5.42
C ALA A 49 11.41 -4.60 -5.37
N PHE A 50 11.53 -5.22 -4.21
CA PHE A 50 12.38 -6.38 -3.95
C PHE A 50 11.54 -7.52 -3.38
N LEU A 51 11.94 -8.76 -3.67
CA LEU A 51 11.26 -9.97 -3.21
C LEU A 51 12.27 -11.00 -2.73
N LYS A 52 12.06 -11.51 -1.50
CA LYS A 52 12.67 -12.71 -0.95
C LYS A 52 11.67 -13.85 -0.89
N ASP A 53 12.14 -15.07 -1.09
CA ASP A 53 11.34 -16.29 -1.04
C ASP A 53 11.73 -17.22 0.11
N ALA A 54 10.85 -18.15 0.45
CA ALA A 54 11.12 -19.16 1.46
C ALA A 54 11.98 -20.35 0.95
N GLY A 55 12.42 -20.31 -0.30
CA GLY A 55 13.39 -21.25 -0.86
C GLY A 55 14.84 -20.90 -0.55
N ASN A 56 15.10 -19.75 0.08
CA ASN A 56 16.42 -19.16 0.30
C ASN A 56 17.17 -18.85 -1.02
N ASN A 57 16.44 -18.61 -2.10
CA ASN A 57 17.02 -18.13 -3.33
C ASN A 57 17.49 -16.67 -3.17
N PRO A 58 18.43 -16.19 -4.01
CA PRO A 58 18.81 -14.79 -4.03
C PRO A 58 17.60 -13.87 -4.19
N GLU A 59 17.65 -12.72 -3.50
CA GLU A 59 16.65 -11.65 -3.66
C GLU A 59 16.54 -11.24 -5.13
N ILE A 60 15.31 -11.00 -5.59
CA ILE A 60 15.06 -10.43 -6.92
C ILE A 60 14.44 -9.04 -6.80
N SER A 61 14.56 -8.27 -7.87
CA SER A 61 14.03 -6.91 -7.93
C SER A 61 13.30 -6.65 -9.25
N THR A 62 12.37 -5.70 -9.21
CA THR A 62 11.66 -5.17 -10.38
C THR A 62 11.37 -3.70 -10.21
N GLY A 63 11.26 -2.96 -11.33
CA GLY A 63 10.86 -1.56 -11.31
C GLY A 63 9.38 -1.39 -10.94
N ILE A 64 9.08 -0.30 -10.25
CA ILE A 64 7.70 0.14 -9.98
C ILE A 64 7.33 1.19 -11.04
N ASN A 65 6.20 1.03 -11.70
CA ASN A 65 5.68 1.99 -12.67
C ASN A 65 5.23 3.28 -11.93
N ALA A 66 5.90 4.39 -12.21
CA ALA A 66 5.65 5.67 -11.52
C ALA A 66 4.26 6.28 -11.79
N GLN A 67 3.58 5.89 -12.87
CA GLN A 67 2.25 6.41 -13.20
C GLN A 67 1.13 5.75 -12.41
N ASN A 68 1.29 4.47 -12.06
CA ASN A 68 0.21 3.69 -11.42
C ASN A 68 0.66 2.79 -10.27
N GLY A 69 1.95 2.82 -9.90
CA GLY A 69 2.52 2.02 -8.81
C GLY A 69 2.62 0.52 -9.10
N SER A 70 2.27 0.04 -10.30
CA SER A 70 2.26 -1.40 -10.60
C SER A 70 3.66 -1.99 -10.65
N PHE A 71 3.77 -3.23 -10.21
CA PHE A 71 4.99 -4.05 -10.30
C PHE A 71 4.63 -5.51 -10.51
N SER A 72 5.57 -6.32 -11.01
CA SER A 72 5.39 -7.75 -11.20
C SER A 72 6.73 -8.48 -11.09
N PHE A 73 6.73 -9.62 -10.40
CA PHE A 73 7.84 -10.55 -10.29
C PHE A 73 7.48 -11.88 -10.95
N ASP A 74 8.36 -12.42 -11.77
CA ASP A 74 8.34 -13.82 -12.13
C ASP A 74 8.87 -14.64 -10.95
N VAL A 75 8.02 -15.52 -10.41
CA VAL A 75 8.36 -16.39 -9.28
C VAL A 75 8.52 -17.86 -9.67
N SER A 76 8.75 -18.14 -10.96
CA SER A 76 9.08 -19.47 -11.45
C SER A 76 10.29 -20.03 -10.71
N GLY A 77 10.18 -21.25 -10.21
CA GLY A 77 11.25 -21.92 -9.44
C GLY A 77 11.49 -21.37 -8.03
N ARG A 78 10.64 -20.45 -7.56
CA ARG A 78 10.71 -19.89 -6.21
C ARG A 78 9.69 -20.51 -5.28
N THR A 79 9.96 -20.46 -3.99
CA THR A 79 9.14 -21.11 -2.95
C THR A 79 8.45 -20.07 -2.08
N ALA A 80 7.13 -20.10 -2.02
CA ALA A 80 6.33 -19.28 -1.11
C ALA A 80 6.55 -19.67 0.38
N PRO A 81 6.25 -18.79 1.34
CA PRO A 81 5.77 -17.41 1.16
C PRO A 81 6.86 -16.48 0.65
N PHE A 82 6.40 -15.37 0.07
CA PHE A 82 7.23 -14.29 -0.43
C PHE A 82 7.12 -13.08 0.48
N MET A 83 8.25 -12.45 0.81
CA MET A 83 8.28 -11.16 1.49
C MET A 83 8.78 -10.09 0.53
N LEU A 84 8.00 -9.03 0.40
CA LEU A 84 8.24 -7.92 -0.52
C LEU A 84 8.61 -6.66 0.26
N ARG A 85 9.41 -5.79 -0.36
CA ARG A 85 9.66 -4.44 0.16
C ARG A 85 9.85 -3.42 -0.95
N THR A 86 9.55 -2.17 -0.61
CA THR A 86 10.04 -0.99 -1.33
C THR A 86 10.33 0.11 -0.30
N GLY A 87 11.55 0.65 -0.30
CA GLY A 87 12.00 1.53 0.80
C GLY A 87 11.84 0.84 2.16
N SER A 88 11.12 1.48 3.08
CA SER A 88 10.79 0.95 4.41
C SER A 88 9.39 0.34 4.53
N LEU A 89 8.71 0.12 3.41
CA LEU A 89 7.41 -0.54 3.37
C LEU A 89 7.53 -2.01 2.97
N TYR A 90 6.77 -2.84 3.64
CA TYR A 90 6.80 -4.29 3.49
C TYR A 90 5.41 -4.86 3.19
N SER A 91 5.41 -6.01 2.53
CA SER A 91 4.23 -6.83 2.28
C SER A 91 4.61 -8.31 2.23
N MET A 92 3.62 -9.20 2.20
CA MET A 92 3.83 -10.63 2.02
C MET A 92 2.79 -11.25 1.11
N SER A 93 3.17 -12.37 0.46
CA SER A 93 2.26 -13.22 -0.30
C SER A 93 2.51 -14.68 0.03
N GLY A 94 1.42 -15.45 0.16
CA GLY A 94 1.48 -16.90 0.37
C GLY A 94 1.71 -17.72 -0.90
N GLY A 95 1.77 -17.07 -2.06
CA GLY A 95 1.95 -17.72 -3.35
C GLY A 95 1.89 -16.72 -4.51
N PRO A 96 1.92 -17.19 -5.76
CA PRO A 96 1.62 -16.36 -6.92
C PRO A 96 0.26 -15.69 -6.78
N GLY A 97 0.15 -14.44 -7.24
CA GLY A 97 -1.06 -13.64 -7.13
C GLY A 97 -0.81 -12.18 -6.77
N ILE A 98 -1.81 -11.53 -6.17
CA ILE A 98 -1.72 -10.11 -5.79
C ILE A 98 -0.96 -9.95 -4.47
N ALA A 99 -0.03 -9.00 -4.44
CA ALA A 99 0.69 -8.55 -3.24
C ALA A 99 0.94 -7.05 -3.30
N ASN A 100 0.03 -6.24 -2.76
CA ASN A 100 0.18 -4.79 -2.71
C ASN A 100 1.15 -4.37 -1.62
N ILE A 101 1.88 -3.27 -1.85
CA ILE A 101 2.76 -2.63 -0.85
C ILE A 101 2.16 -1.27 -0.50
N ASN A 102 1.72 -1.10 0.75
CA ASN A 102 1.09 0.12 1.24
C ASN A 102 1.28 0.26 2.76
N PRO A 103 0.91 1.40 3.37
CA PRO A 103 1.06 1.60 4.82
C PRO A 103 0.37 0.54 5.68
N LEU A 104 -0.79 0.01 5.27
CA LEU A 104 -1.48 -1.03 6.03
C LEU A 104 -0.87 -2.42 5.83
N SER A 105 -0.35 -2.75 4.64
CA SER A 105 0.42 -3.98 4.45
C SER A 105 1.65 -4.00 5.35
N ASN A 106 2.28 -2.83 5.53
CA ASN A 106 3.41 -2.66 6.44
C ASN A 106 3.02 -2.96 7.90
N LEU A 107 1.88 -2.46 8.37
CA LEU A 107 1.36 -2.78 9.71
C LEU A 107 0.98 -4.25 9.86
N MET A 108 0.43 -4.88 8.82
CA MET A 108 0.17 -6.33 8.85
C MET A 108 1.47 -7.13 8.98
N VAL A 109 2.54 -6.76 8.26
CA VAL A 109 3.86 -7.40 8.42
C VAL A 109 4.40 -7.19 9.82
N ALA A 110 4.23 -6.00 10.39
CA ALA A 110 4.63 -5.72 11.78
C ALA A 110 3.90 -6.63 12.78
N ASP A 111 2.60 -6.80 12.62
CA ASP A 111 1.80 -7.68 13.48
C ASP A 111 2.18 -9.15 13.29
N MET A 112 2.36 -9.61 12.05
CA MET A 112 2.78 -10.98 11.75
C MET A 112 4.12 -11.37 12.41
N GLY A 113 5.07 -10.45 12.43
CA GLY A 113 6.41 -10.65 12.99
C GLY A 113 6.63 -10.10 14.39
N HIS A 114 5.59 -9.51 14.99
CA HIS A 114 5.63 -8.81 16.29
C HIS A 114 6.72 -7.73 16.33
N PHE A 115 6.86 -6.97 15.24
CA PHE A 115 7.87 -5.92 15.14
C PHE A 115 7.36 -4.62 15.78
N GLY A 116 8.13 -4.10 16.72
CA GLY A 116 7.82 -2.84 17.41
C GLY A 116 8.25 -1.59 16.64
N ASN A 117 9.08 -1.72 15.59
CA ASN A 117 9.57 -0.57 14.80
C ASN A 117 10.10 -1.01 13.43
N ILE A 118 10.35 -0.03 12.55
CA ILE A 118 10.83 -0.25 11.18
C ILE A 118 12.23 -0.90 11.17
N SER A 119 13.10 -0.53 12.11
CA SER A 119 14.46 -1.09 12.17
C SER A 119 14.46 -2.59 12.45
N SER A 120 13.58 -3.07 13.35
CA SER A 120 13.45 -4.51 13.63
C SER A 120 12.89 -5.27 12.42
N MET A 121 11.93 -4.69 11.69
CA MET A 121 11.39 -5.26 10.47
C MET A 121 12.45 -5.33 9.35
N ASN A 122 13.25 -4.26 9.19
CA ASN A 122 14.35 -4.25 8.25
C ASN A 122 15.42 -5.30 8.62
N SER A 123 15.82 -5.39 9.89
CA SER A 123 16.75 -6.41 10.37
C SER A 123 16.25 -7.82 10.07
N PHE A 124 14.96 -8.10 10.34
CA PHE A 124 14.36 -9.37 9.98
C PHE A 124 14.45 -9.62 8.46
N TYR A 125 14.07 -8.66 7.64
CA TYR A 125 14.11 -8.81 6.17
C TYR A 125 15.53 -9.16 5.70
N GLN A 126 16.56 -8.48 6.22
CA GLN A 126 17.95 -8.73 5.84
C GLN A 126 18.43 -10.16 6.20
N HIS A 127 18.04 -10.66 7.38
CA HIS A 127 18.56 -11.92 7.94
C HIS A 127 17.55 -13.09 7.86
N SER A 128 16.35 -12.87 7.31
CA SER A 128 15.33 -13.92 7.19
C SER A 128 15.78 -15.05 6.27
N ASN A 129 15.33 -16.23 6.61
CA ASN A 129 15.47 -17.45 5.80
C ASN A 129 14.09 -18.09 5.62
N GLY A 130 14.04 -19.18 4.85
CA GLY A 130 12.77 -19.82 4.52
C GLY A 130 11.97 -20.31 5.74
N THR A 131 12.64 -20.73 6.80
CA THR A 131 11.96 -21.16 8.04
C THR A 131 11.32 -19.95 8.73
N THR A 132 12.07 -18.86 8.92
CA THR A 132 11.55 -17.66 9.60
C THR A 132 10.44 -16.99 8.81
N LEU A 133 10.53 -16.98 7.47
CA LEU A 133 9.45 -16.47 6.62
C LEU A 133 8.17 -17.29 6.75
N ARG A 134 8.26 -18.64 6.74
CA ARG A 134 7.08 -19.51 6.94
C ARG A 134 6.47 -19.33 8.32
N THR A 135 7.31 -19.29 9.37
CA THR A 135 6.84 -19.07 10.74
C THR A 135 6.08 -17.77 10.87
N MET A 136 6.62 -16.67 10.32
CA MET A 136 5.95 -15.38 10.32
C MET A 136 4.64 -15.41 9.53
N PHE A 137 4.63 -16.03 8.35
CA PHE A 137 3.46 -16.11 7.49
C PHE A 137 2.29 -16.91 8.11
N ASN A 138 2.56 -17.82 9.05
CA ASN A 138 1.49 -18.51 9.79
C ASN A 138 0.57 -17.55 10.56
N ASN A 139 1.04 -16.34 10.88
CA ASN A 139 0.27 -15.30 11.55
C ASN A 139 -0.57 -14.44 10.57
N PHE A 140 -0.51 -14.69 9.26
CA PHE A 140 -1.18 -13.87 8.25
C PHE A 140 -2.68 -13.67 8.50
N SER A 141 -3.40 -14.77 8.79
CA SER A 141 -4.85 -14.70 9.02
C SER A 141 -5.20 -13.89 10.25
N THR A 142 -4.39 -14.00 11.31
CA THR A 142 -4.53 -13.23 12.55
C THR A 142 -4.27 -11.75 12.30
N ALA A 143 -3.16 -11.42 11.64
CA ALA A 143 -2.82 -10.04 11.32
C ALA A 143 -3.88 -9.37 10.42
N ARG A 144 -4.40 -10.09 9.44
CA ARG A 144 -5.52 -9.61 8.60
C ARG A 144 -6.79 -9.35 9.42
N PHE A 145 -7.11 -10.21 10.36
CA PHE A 145 -8.25 -9.99 11.28
C PHE A 145 -8.00 -8.76 12.15
N ASN A 146 -6.82 -8.64 12.75
CA ASN A 146 -6.45 -7.55 13.64
C ASN A 146 -6.52 -6.19 12.94
N ILE A 147 -5.96 -6.08 11.73
CA ILE A 147 -6.00 -4.82 10.97
C ILE A 147 -7.44 -4.42 10.61
N ARG A 148 -8.28 -5.38 10.21
CA ARG A 148 -9.69 -5.13 9.91
C ARG A 148 -10.47 -4.68 11.15
N LEU A 149 -10.20 -5.29 12.29
CA LEU A 149 -10.83 -4.91 13.56
C LEU A 149 -10.39 -3.50 13.97
N LYS A 150 -9.08 -3.23 13.96
CA LYS A 150 -8.52 -1.94 14.33
C LYS A 150 -9.03 -0.81 13.44
N MET A 151 -9.00 -1.02 12.12
CA MET A 151 -9.35 -0.02 11.10
C MET A 151 -10.85 -0.05 10.73
N GLY A 152 -11.67 -0.89 11.37
CA GLY A 152 -13.06 -1.14 10.98
C GLY A 152 -13.90 0.10 10.71
N PRO A 153 -13.95 1.11 11.59
CA PRO A 153 -14.71 2.34 11.34
C PRO A 153 -14.23 3.09 10.11
N LEU A 154 -12.91 3.22 9.93
CA LEU A 154 -12.32 3.87 8.75
C LEU A 154 -12.62 3.07 7.48
N PHE A 155 -12.44 1.75 7.50
CA PHE A 155 -12.75 0.88 6.37
C PHE A 155 -14.22 0.95 5.96
N THR A 156 -15.13 1.01 6.93
CA THR A 156 -16.56 1.15 6.67
C THR A 156 -16.87 2.46 5.96
N THR A 157 -16.27 3.54 6.42
CA THR A 157 -16.48 4.89 5.87
C THR A 157 -16.00 4.99 4.42
N TYR A 158 -14.91 4.29 4.06
CA TYR A 158 -14.39 4.26 2.69
C TYR A 158 -14.92 3.08 1.84
N GLY A 159 -15.90 2.32 2.35
CA GLY A 159 -16.52 1.21 1.60
C GLY A 159 -15.60 0.01 1.37
N VAL A 160 -14.57 -0.18 2.21
CA VAL A 160 -13.54 -1.23 2.08
C VAL A 160 -13.51 -2.21 3.25
N THR A 161 -14.63 -2.39 3.92
CA THR A 161 -14.76 -3.19 5.18
C THR A 161 -14.14 -4.57 5.08
N ASN A 162 -14.23 -5.22 3.92
CA ASN A 162 -13.70 -6.56 3.71
C ASN A 162 -12.38 -6.59 2.93
N ALA A 163 -11.81 -5.44 2.61
CA ALA A 163 -10.57 -5.38 1.87
C ALA A 163 -9.41 -6.00 2.67
N ASP A 164 -8.56 -6.70 1.97
CA ASP A 164 -7.26 -7.15 2.47
C ASP A 164 -6.21 -6.19 1.90
N PRO A 165 -5.53 -5.39 2.73
CA PRO A 165 -4.56 -4.42 2.25
C PRO A 165 -3.43 -5.02 1.40
N MET A 166 -3.11 -6.30 1.61
CA MET A 166 -2.06 -6.98 0.84
C MET A 166 -2.56 -7.56 -0.49
N SER A 167 -3.79 -8.09 -0.54
CA SER A 167 -4.24 -8.89 -1.68
C SER A 167 -5.51 -8.40 -2.38
N ALA A 168 -6.19 -7.38 -1.84
CA ALA A 168 -7.37 -6.81 -2.52
C ALA A 168 -6.96 -6.14 -3.84
N PRO A 169 -7.83 -6.18 -4.86
CA PRO A 169 -7.65 -5.34 -6.04
C PRO A 169 -7.48 -3.88 -5.63
N TYR A 170 -6.48 -3.22 -6.20
CA TYR A 170 -6.10 -1.86 -5.84
C TYR A 170 -6.30 -0.92 -7.02
N THR A 171 -7.09 0.12 -6.82
CA THR A 171 -7.38 1.12 -7.86
C THR A 171 -7.02 2.50 -7.33
N ILE A 172 -6.13 3.19 -8.03
CA ILE A 172 -5.73 4.56 -7.67
C ILE A 172 -6.96 5.47 -7.64
N GLY A 173 -7.08 6.30 -6.60
CA GLY A 173 -8.18 7.23 -6.34
C GLY A 173 -9.48 6.58 -5.81
N GLN A 174 -9.48 5.28 -5.50
CA GLN A 174 -10.67 4.58 -5.01
C GLN A 174 -10.34 3.69 -3.80
N GLY A 175 -11.36 3.42 -2.98
CA GLY A 175 -11.26 2.46 -1.88
C GLY A 175 -10.11 2.74 -0.93
N LEU A 176 -9.17 1.80 -0.81
CA LEU A 176 -8.00 1.95 0.05
C LEU A 176 -7.09 3.11 -0.38
N ASP A 177 -6.92 3.33 -1.68
CA ASP A 177 -6.09 4.44 -2.15
C ASP A 177 -6.71 5.79 -1.80
N LYS A 178 -8.01 5.97 -2.03
CA LYS A 178 -8.73 7.17 -1.60
C LYS A 178 -8.62 7.40 -0.09
N MET A 179 -8.65 6.33 0.70
CA MET A 179 -8.43 6.43 2.13
C MET A 179 -7.02 6.96 2.45
N PHE A 180 -5.99 6.51 1.72
CA PHE A 180 -4.62 7.04 1.89
C PHE A 180 -4.42 8.45 1.31
N ASP A 181 -5.27 8.89 0.38
CA ASP A 181 -5.30 10.29 -0.04
C ASP A 181 -5.69 11.20 1.13
N ASP A 182 -6.70 10.80 1.88
CA ASP A 182 -7.31 11.60 2.94
C ASP A 182 -6.62 11.42 4.29
N VAL A 183 -6.13 10.22 4.59
CA VAL A 183 -5.50 9.86 5.88
C VAL A 183 -4.04 9.50 5.67
N LYS A 184 -3.16 10.25 6.26
CA LYS A 184 -1.72 10.00 6.22
C LYS A 184 -1.26 9.27 7.48
N MET A 185 -0.30 8.37 7.30
CA MET A 185 0.32 7.60 8.37
C MET A 185 1.74 8.08 8.60
N VAL A 186 2.10 8.24 9.87
CA VAL A 186 3.46 8.52 10.34
C VAL A 186 3.89 7.39 11.26
N ILE A 187 5.08 6.84 11.04
CA ILE A 187 5.71 5.84 11.90
C ILE A 187 7.07 6.35 12.28
N GLN A 188 7.29 6.61 13.58
CA GLN A 188 8.56 7.08 14.11
C GLN A 188 9.54 5.92 14.32
N ALA A 189 10.81 6.26 14.58
CA ALA A 189 11.88 5.27 14.78
C ALA A 189 11.64 4.34 15.98
N ASP A 190 10.99 4.83 17.02
CA ASP A 190 10.61 4.07 18.21
C ASP A 190 9.36 3.19 18.01
N GLY A 191 8.77 3.24 16.82
CA GLY A 191 7.54 2.53 16.47
C GLY A 191 6.26 3.28 16.79
N SER A 192 6.33 4.50 17.31
CA SER A 192 5.15 5.35 17.50
C SER A 192 4.44 5.57 16.17
N LEU A 193 3.14 5.31 16.15
CA LEU A 193 2.26 5.38 14.99
C LEU A 193 1.23 6.48 15.16
N GLY A 194 1.18 7.40 14.21
CA GLY A 194 0.13 8.41 14.09
C GLY A 194 -0.60 8.28 12.76
N MET A 195 -1.92 8.43 12.76
CA MET A 195 -2.74 8.58 11.57
C MET A 195 -3.60 9.83 11.70
N GLY A 196 -3.62 10.64 10.67
CA GLY A 196 -4.40 11.87 10.66
C GLY A 196 -4.85 12.25 9.27
N TYR A 197 -5.99 12.96 9.19
CA TYR A 197 -6.43 13.55 7.94
C TYR A 197 -5.47 14.65 7.48
N VAL A 198 -5.50 14.95 6.19
CA VAL A 198 -4.67 15.98 5.57
C VAL A 198 -4.89 17.38 6.20
N ASN A 199 -6.04 17.63 6.82
CA ASN A 199 -6.34 18.86 7.56
C ASN A 199 -5.75 18.89 8.98
N GLY A 200 -5.05 17.83 9.41
CA GLY A 200 -4.46 17.72 10.75
C GLY A 200 -5.34 17.07 11.81
N THR A 201 -6.60 16.75 11.51
CA THR A 201 -7.48 16.03 12.45
C THR A 201 -6.94 14.62 12.68
N GLN A 202 -6.57 14.31 13.93
CA GLN A 202 -6.01 13.02 14.30
C GLN A 202 -7.07 11.93 14.33
N VAL A 203 -6.78 10.81 13.71
CA VAL A 203 -7.65 9.62 13.63
C VAL A 203 -7.20 8.55 14.62
N TYR A 204 -5.88 8.36 14.77
CA TYR A 204 -5.32 7.34 15.64
C TYR A 204 -3.91 7.69 16.10
N THR A 205 -3.57 7.30 17.31
CA THR A 205 -2.20 7.23 17.85
C THR A 205 -2.02 5.91 18.57
N GLY A 206 -0.83 5.34 18.47
CA GLY A 206 -0.47 4.09 19.15
C GLY A 206 0.94 3.67 18.81
N GLN A 207 1.22 2.39 19.00
CA GLN A 207 2.48 1.78 18.60
C GLN A 207 2.25 0.88 17.38
N MET A 208 3.24 0.75 16.54
CA MET A 208 3.23 -0.13 15.38
C MET A 208 3.01 -1.60 15.77
N GLY A 209 3.51 -2.00 16.97
CA GLY A 209 3.30 -3.33 17.54
C GLY A 209 1.92 -3.56 18.16
N ASP A 210 1.10 -2.51 18.35
CA ASP A 210 -0.20 -2.60 19.03
C ASP A 210 -1.38 -2.85 18.06
N VAL A 211 -1.10 -3.21 16.83
CA VAL A 211 -2.16 -3.58 15.87
C VAL A 211 -2.88 -4.84 16.33
N ALA A 212 -2.13 -5.78 16.94
CA ALA A 212 -2.69 -6.94 17.63
C ALA A 212 -3.38 -6.50 18.93
N GLY A 213 -4.67 -6.66 19.05
CA GLY A 213 -5.39 -6.58 20.32
C GLY A 213 -5.57 -5.17 20.87
N GLY A 214 -5.98 -4.25 20.25
CA GLY A 214 -6.38 -2.94 20.77
C GLY A 214 -7.82 -2.59 20.42
N SER A 215 -8.33 -1.56 21.06
CA SER A 215 -9.63 -0.98 20.74
C SER A 215 -9.66 -0.52 19.27
N MET A 216 -10.83 -0.63 18.64
CA MET A 216 -11.05 -0.06 17.31
C MET A 216 -10.75 1.44 17.32
N MET A 217 -10.35 1.98 16.17
CA MET A 217 -10.34 3.43 15.96
C MET A 217 -11.76 3.95 16.07
N THR A 218 -12.01 4.84 17.00
CA THR A 218 -13.37 5.36 17.25
C THR A 218 -13.44 6.88 17.20
N GLN A 219 -12.29 7.56 17.05
CA GLN A 219 -12.24 9.02 17.15
C GLN A 219 -12.14 9.68 15.79
N ASN A 220 -12.89 10.77 15.62
CA ASN A 220 -12.76 11.71 14.51
C ASN A 220 -12.85 11.12 13.10
N ILE A 221 -13.62 10.03 12.91
CA ILE A 221 -13.82 9.47 11.58
C ILE A 221 -14.69 10.40 10.74
N MET A 222 -14.14 10.92 9.64
CA MET A 222 -14.81 11.83 8.71
C MET A 222 -15.27 11.08 7.45
N ASN A 223 -16.41 11.47 6.91
CA ASN A 223 -16.84 10.97 5.59
C ASN A 223 -15.88 11.48 4.50
N PRO A 224 -15.55 10.67 3.48
CA PRO A 224 -14.63 11.06 2.41
C PRO A 224 -14.98 12.39 1.73
N GLY A 225 -16.29 12.66 1.56
CA GLY A 225 -16.76 13.92 0.97
C GLY A 225 -16.66 15.17 1.87
N SER A 226 -16.38 15.00 3.16
CA SER A 226 -16.19 16.10 4.10
C SER A 226 -14.70 16.37 4.43
N VAL A 227 -13.81 15.52 3.95
CA VAL A 227 -12.36 15.78 4.06
C VAL A 227 -11.98 16.89 3.08
N PRO A 228 -11.33 17.96 3.53
CA PRO A 228 -10.96 19.06 2.65
C PRO A 228 -10.14 18.57 1.45
N VAL A 229 -10.59 18.89 0.24
CA VAL A 229 -9.86 18.56 -0.99
C VAL A 229 -8.80 19.63 -1.22
N SER A 230 -7.54 19.20 -1.29
CA SER A 230 -6.45 20.10 -1.66
C SER A 230 -6.36 20.25 -3.18
N ASN A 231 -6.23 21.50 -3.65
CA ASN A 231 -5.88 21.80 -5.04
C ASN A 231 -4.36 21.97 -5.22
N ILE A 232 -3.57 21.66 -4.20
CA ILE A 232 -2.11 21.71 -4.23
C ILE A 232 -1.57 20.36 -4.69
N THR A 233 -0.81 20.36 -5.78
CA THR A 233 -0.07 19.18 -6.20
C THR A 233 1.37 19.31 -5.73
N ILE A 234 1.88 18.28 -5.04
CA ILE A 234 3.29 18.17 -4.63
C ILE A 234 3.99 17.19 -5.57
N THR A 235 5.17 17.54 -6.02
CA THR A 235 6.02 16.68 -6.86
C THR A 235 7.42 16.56 -6.24
N PRO A 236 7.96 15.32 -6.08
CA PRO A 236 7.30 14.04 -6.33
C PRO A 236 6.16 13.77 -5.33
N THR A 237 5.23 12.88 -5.71
CA THR A 237 4.06 12.51 -4.88
C THR A 237 4.38 11.53 -3.76
N PHE A 238 5.57 10.96 -3.78
CA PHE A 238 6.12 10.05 -2.78
C PHE A 238 7.66 10.10 -2.83
N ALA A 239 8.34 9.80 -1.71
CA ALA A 239 9.81 9.70 -1.69
C ALA A 239 10.29 8.52 -0.84
N HIS A 240 11.30 7.80 -1.34
CA HIS A 240 12.13 6.88 -0.57
C HIS A 240 13.50 7.48 -0.38
N LEU A 241 13.94 7.65 0.85
CA LEU A 241 15.22 8.24 1.16
C LEU A 241 16.02 7.33 2.10
N GLN A 242 17.32 7.43 2.02
CA GLN A 242 18.21 6.98 3.09
C GLN A 242 18.24 8.03 4.20
N THR A 243 18.62 7.62 5.41
CA THR A 243 18.89 8.56 6.51
C THR A 243 19.87 9.63 6.06
N GLY A 244 19.58 10.90 6.39
CA GLY A 244 20.38 12.08 6.03
C GLY A 244 20.31 12.50 4.55
N ALA A 245 19.63 11.76 3.68
CA ALA A 245 19.49 12.12 2.26
C ALA A 245 18.50 13.27 2.06
N THR A 246 18.62 13.96 0.92
CA THR A 246 17.76 15.10 0.59
C THR A 246 16.84 14.81 -0.59
N GLN A 247 15.68 15.45 -0.59
CA GLN A 247 14.71 15.46 -1.67
C GLN A 247 14.16 16.86 -1.88
N LYS A 248 14.20 17.35 -3.09
CA LYS A 248 13.50 18.57 -3.50
C LYS A 248 12.03 18.25 -3.77
N PHE A 249 11.13 18.92 -3.07
CA PHE A 249 9.71 18.96 -3.38
C PHE A 249 9.34 20.30 -4.04
N THR A 250 8.37 20.26 -4.93
CA THR A 250 7.76 21.44 -5.54
C THR A 250 6.25 21.39 -5.38
N ALA A 251 5.60 22.53 -5.27
CA ALA A 251 4.15 22.66 -5.21
C ALA A 251 3.60 23.43 -6.41
N SER A 252 2.36 23.14 -6.81
CA SER A 252 1.69 23.79 -7.95
C SER A 252 1.34 25.26 -7.72
N ILE A 253 1.33 25.70 -6.46
CA ILE A 253 1.08 27.09 -6.05
C ILE A 253 2.08 27.51 -4.98
N PRO A 254 2.22 28.81 -4.64
CA PRO A 254 3.04 29.27 -3.53
C PRO A 254 2.57 28.70 -2.18
N VAL A 255 3.50 28.06 -1.44
CA VAL A 255 3.22 27.38 -0.18
C VAL A 255 4.27 27.68 0.87
N THR A 256 3.89 27.48 2.14
CA THR A 256 4.83 27.25 3.24
C THR A 256 5.01 25.75 3.44
N TRP A 257 6.25 25.34 3.65
CA TRP A 257 6.59 23.94 3.88
C TRP A 257 6.76 23.65 5.37
N SER A 258 6.33 22.47 5.80
CA SER A 258 6.58 21.96 7.14
C SER A 258 6.71 20.44 7.16
N VAL A 259 7.35 19.90 8.18
CA VAL A 259 7.30 18.48 8.52
C VAL A 259 6.26 18.30 9.62
N VAL A 260 5.41 17.28 9.49
CA VAL A 260 4.25 17.11 10.40
C VAL A 260 4.68 16.82 11.84
N ILE A 261 5.85 16.19 12.03
CA ILE A 261 6.44 15.92 13.34
C ILE A 261 7.88 16.39 13.39
N ASP A 262 8.31 16.96 14.51
CA ASP A 262 9.64 17.58 14.68
C ASP A 262 10.81 16.60 14.48
N THR A 263 10.61 15.31 14.78
CA THR A 263 11.61 14.25 14.56
C THR A 263 11.69 13.74 13.12
N GLY A 264 10.80 14.22 12.24
CA GLY A 264 10.66 13.76 10.86
C GLY A 264 11.64 14.37 9.86
N GLY A 265 12.73 14.99 10.32
CA GLY A 265 13.69 15.70 9.48
C GLY A 265 13.38 17.19 9.36
N THR A 266 13.95 17.85 8.36
CA THR A 266 13.78 19.29 8.14
C THR A 266 13.41 19.58 6.69
N ILE A 267 12.73 20.72 6.48
CA ILE A 267 12.45 21.22 5.12
C ILE A 267 12.70 22.70 5.04
N THR A 268 13.35 23.15 3.97
CA THR A 268 13.63 24.56 3.73
C THR A 268 12.42 25.28 3.11
N ALA A 269 12.40 26.60 3.12
CA ALA A 269 11.33 27.40 2.53
C ALA A 269 11.17 27.16 1.02
N ASP A 270 12.23 26.76 0.32
CA ASP A 270 12.22 26.42 -1.09
C ASP A 270 11.92 24.93 -1.36
N GLY A 271 11.57 24.16 -0.32
CA GLY A 271 11.08 22.79 -0.44
C GLY A 271 12.16 21.71 -0.50
N VAL A 272 13.39 21.98 -0.05
CA VAL A 272 14.43 20.94 0.10
C VAL A 272 14.23 20.25 1.45
N TYR A 273 13.76 19.03 1.42
CA TYR A 273 13.63 18.17 2.60
C TYR A 273 14.94 17.41 2.83
N THR A 274 15.33 17.33 4.11
CA THR A 274 16.43 16.48 4.59
C THR A 274 15.86 15.41 5.51
N ALA A 275 16.06 14.15 5.16
CA ALA A 275 15.60 13.02 5.96
C ALA A 275 16.31 12.98 7.32
N PRO A 276 15.63 12.55 8.39
CA PRO A 276 16.23 12.36 9.69
C PRO A 276 17.25 11.21 9.67
N GLU A 277 18.10 11.14 10.70
CA GLU A 277 19.06 10.03 10.87
C GLU A 277 18.40 8.74 11.38
N VAL A 278 17.07 8.71 11.48
CA VAL A 278 16.29 7.57 11.95
C VAL A 278 15.35 7.06 10.87
N GLN A 279 15.12 5.75 10.85
CA GLN A 279 14.20 5.12 9.91
C GLN A 279 12.75 5.36 10.30
N GLY A 280 11.87 5.48 9.32
CA GLY A 280 10.44 5.66 9.58
C GLY A 280 9.64 6.05 8.35
N MET A 281 8.37 6.39 8.60
CA MET A 281 7.49 7.05 7.65
C MET A 281 7.18 8.44 8.18
N PHE A 282 7.42 9.45 7.36
CA PHE A 282 7.24 10.84 7.71
C PHE A 282 6.35 11.54 6.69
N VAL A 283 5.80 12.68 7.08
CA VAL A 283 4.90 13.44 6.22
C VAL A 283 5.42 14.88 6.11
N VAL A 284 5.67 15.31 4.88
CA VAL A 284 5.91 16.70 4.53
C VAL A 284 4.59 17.33 4.13
N LYS A 285 4.31 18.53 4.61
CA LYS A 285 3.10 19.31 4.37
C LYS A 285 3.42 20.60 3.64
N ALA A 286 2.67 20.87 2.58
CA ALA A 286 2.62 22.14 1.87
C ALA A 286 1.31 22.85 2.23
N THR A 287 1.37 24.06 2.78
CA THR A 287 0.20 24.88 3.13
C THR A 287 0.17 26.10 2.22
N SER A 288 -0.96 26.39 1.57
CA SER A 288 -1.12 27.55 0.71
C SER A 288 -0.83 28.85 1.50
N ILE A 289 -0.06 29.74 0.88
CA ILE A 289 0.17 31.10 1.44
C ILE A 289 -1.10 31.94 1.33
N ALA A 290 -1.88 31.76 0.25
CA ALA A 290 -3.10 32.51 0.00
C ALA A 290 -4.29 32.05 0.84
N ASP A 291 -4.35 30.75 1.14
CA ASP A 291 -5.42 30.13 1.94
C ASP A 291 -4.81 29.10 2.90
N PRO A 292 -4.50 29.45 4.14
CA PRO A 292 -3.90 28.52 5.11
C PRO A 292 -4.78 27.33 5.51
N THR A 293 -6.06 27.32 5.14
CA THR A 293 -6.94 26.14 5.33
C THR A 293 -6.70 25.07 4.28
N ASN A 294 -6.09 25.42 3.14
CA ASN A 294 -5.78 24.52 2.05
C ASN A 294 -4.34 24.01 2.16
N SER A 295 -4.17 22.70 2.26
CA SER A 295 -2.85 22.07 2.35
C SER A 295 -2.83 20.73 1.65
N ALA A 296 -1.65 20.32 1.21
CA ALA A 296 -1.36 19.00 0.69
C ALA A 296 -0.24 18.34 1.48
N THR A 297 -0.14 17.03 1.40
CA THR A 297 0.91 16.26 2.09
C THR A 297 1.53 15.24 1.16
N VAL A 298 2.78 14.90 1.43
CA VAL A 298 3.50 13.81 0.76
C VAL A 298 4.13 12.91 1.81
N THR A 299 4.05 11.60 1.58
CA THR A 299 4.70 10.60 2.43
C THR A 299 6.14 10.40 2.01
N VAL A 300 7.05 10.39 2.98
CA VAL A 300 8.46 10.05 2.81
C VAL A 300 8.78 8.83 3.66
N THR A 301 9.30 7.77 3.04
CA THR A 301 9.83 6.63 3.79
C THR A 301 11.34 6.74 3.87
N VAL A 302 11.87 6.61 5.08
CA VAL A 302 13.31 6.72 5.36
C VAL A 302 13.82 5.36 5.79
N GLY A 303 14.75 4.81 5.00
CA GLY A 303 15.44 3.57 5.28
C GLY A 303 16.87 3.78 5.77
N SER A 304 17.52 2.67 6.22
CA SER A 304 18.92 2.73 6.64
C SER A 304 19.85 3.05 5.47
N LYS A 305 20.96 3.71 5.78
CA LYS A 305 22.07 3.90 4.84
C LYS A 305 22.61 2.51 4.45
N GLY A 306 22.45 2.14 3.16
CA GLY A 306 22.83 0.80 2.66
C GLY A 306 21.66 -0.05 2.17
N MET A 307 20.38 0.36 2.34
CA MET A 307 19.28 -0.19 1.53
C MET A 307 19.47 0.23 0.07
N ALA A 308 19.54 -0.74 -0.85
CA ALA A 308 19.42 -0.45 -2.27
C ALA A 308 18.04 0.19 -2.51
N MET A 309 18.06 1.36 -3.12
CA MET A 309 16.85 2.05 -3.54
C MET A 309 16.41 1.61 -4.93
#